data_4f46db3f4460b869a5d70650b4800d3e
#
_entry.id   4f46db3f4460b869a5d70650b4800d3e
#
_cell.length_a   1.000
_cell.length_b   1.000
_cell.length_c   1.000
_cell.angle_alpha   90.00
_cell.angle_beta   90.00
_cell.angle_gamma   90.00
#
_symmetry.space_group_name_H-M   'P 1'
#
loop_
_entity.id
_entity.type
_entity.pdbx_description
1 polymer ?
#
loop_
_entity_poly.entity_id
_entity_poly.type
_entity_poly.pdbx_seq_one_letter_code
_entity_poly.pdbx_strand_id
1 'polypeptide(L)'
;MQTFGLKNPALLNKLCAGLIILSCFGCAATPPIVDKSMNDTIISRFSMTNPLVQTMGRTESWADGSLRFAYPGVTIRFNVTGKAFWLQAHSTSDQSHLEIIVDDREPQIIQLSKQSQRIPLIIETPSPHQVTIIHRGETWHGVVTLEHIEIAGGDLLAPSPQPQKRMLILGDSVTCGEAIERTADCKKNTRWWNPRLSYGMLTAAALEAQVNLVCYGGRGLVRSWNGRTDELNLPDYAELTIADPTSPVMWDHGNYTPDLILSAIGTNDFSQGIPDRENYVSTYVALIKRLLELHPRAHIVLTEGAILSGEKKAALTLYLTEVKQRIASSQLHLVPSNHYPGDACDAHPTKAQHEAMAKDLAPQLKRIMHW
;
A
#
# COMPACT_ATOMS: atom_id res chain seq x y z
N MET A 1 -51.16 -11.69 -39.27
CA MET A 1 -51.44 -11.75 -40.73
C MET A 1 -50.22 -12.33 -41.41
N GLN A 2 -50.42 -13.54 -41.89
CA GLN A 2 -49.84 -14.19 -43.11
C GLN A 2 -48.31 -14.33 -43.11
N THR A 3 -47.74 -15.45 -42.92
CA THR A 3 -47.80 -16.88 -43.46
C THR A 3 -47.04 -17.10 -44.75
N PHE A 4 -46.26 -18.20 -44.71
CA PHE A 4 -45.83 -19.11 -45.84
C PHE A 4 -44.56 -18.67 -46.62
N GLY A 5 -43.63 -19.53 -47.01
CA GLY A 5 -43.68 -20.99 -47.08
C GLY A 5 -42.36 -21.61 -47.55
N LEU A 6 -42.24 -22.84 -47.21
CA LEU A 6 -41.27 -23.83 -47.61
C LEU A 6 -41.16 -24.04 -49.12
N LYS A 7 -39.97 -24.52 -49.59
CA LYS A 7 -39.88 -25.69 -50.46
C LYS A 7 -38.41 -26.07 -50.79
N ASN A 8 -37.99 -27.28 -50.39
CA ASN A 8 -37.04 -28.15 -51.08
C ASN A 8 -37.76 -28.83 -52.29
N PRO A 9 -37.10 -29.37 -53.34
CA PRO A 9 -36.43 -30.66 -53.26
C PRO A 9 -35.28 -30.98 -54.27
N ALA A 10 -34.44 -31.92 -53.91
CA ALA A 10 -34.08 -33.21 -54.51
C ALA A 10 -33.24 -33.34 -55.78
N LEU A 11 -32.22 -34.19 -55.62
CA LEU A 11 -31.64 -35.25 -56.45
C LEU A 11 -31.09 -34.92 -57.84
N LEU A 12 -29.79 -35.31 -58.04
CA LEU A 12 -29.46 -36.33 -59.07
C LEU A 12 -28.05 -36.94 -58.84
N ASN A 13 -28.06 -38.26 -58.78
CA ASN A 13 -26.91 -39.16 -58.88
C ASN A 13 -26.15 -39.03 -60.22
N LYS A 14 -24.80 -39.15 -60.18
CA LYS A 14 -24.04 -39.86 -61.20
C LYS A 14 -22.82 -40.57 -60.65
N LEU A 15 -22.81 -41.87 -60.74
CA LEU A 15 -21.65 -42.76 -60.63
C LEU A 15 -20.55 -42.44 -61.69
N CYS A 16 -19.31 -42.46 -61.25
CA CYS A 16 -18.20 -42.90 -62.08
C CYS A 16 -17.20 -43.65 -61.23
N ALA A 17 -16.99 -44.90 -61.63
CA ALA A 17 -15.97 -45.82 -61.12
C ALA A 17 -14.59 -45.44 -61.62
N GLY A 18 -13.54 -45.61 -60.81
CA GLY A 18 -12.18 -45.46 -61.29
C GLY A 18 -11.09 -45.66 -60.24
N LEU A 19 -10.54 -46.82 -60.24
CA LEU A 19 -9.17 -47.20 -59.88
C LEU A 19 -8.65 -46.99 -58.47
N ILE A 20 -8.57 -48.06 -57.71
CA ILE A 20 -7.82 -48.19 -56.44
C ILE A 20 -6.31 -48.31 -56.81
N ILE A 21 -5.52 -47.29 -56.36
CA ILE A 21 -4.07 -47.39 -56.18
C ILE A 21 -3.80 -47.48 -54.70
N LEU A 22 -3.41 -48.67 -54.24
CA LEU A 22 -2.91 -48.88 -52.85
C LEU A 22 -1.48 -48.30 -52.80
N SER A 23 -1.30 -47.12 -52.24
CA SER A 23 -0.02 -46.63 -51.74
C SER A 23 0.02 -46.78 -50.24
N CYS A 24 0.78 -47.76 -49.76
CA CYS A 24 1.16 -47.93 -48.39
C CYS A 24 2.03 -46.71 -47.93
N PHE A 25 1.42 -45.72 -47.34
CA PHE A 25 2.16 -44.73 -46.56
C PHE A 25 2.27 -45.29 -45.11
N GLY A 26 3.51 -45.70 -44.78
CA GLY A 26 3.85 -46.00 -43.40
C GLY A 26 3.62 -44.77 -42.52
N CYS A 27 2.66 -44.85 -41.61
CA CYS A 27 2.54 -43.94 -40.50
C CYS A 27 3.78 -44.10 -39.61
N ALA A 28 4.79 -43.26 -39.79
CA ALA A 28 5.79 -43.03 -38.76
C ALA A 28 5.04 -42.34 -37.59
N ALA A 29 4.75 -43.07 -36.53
CA ALA A 29 4.29 -42.52 -35.27
C ALA A 29 5.39 -41.62 -34.75
N THR A 30 5.15 -40.32 -34.77
CA THR A 30 5.95 -39.34 -34.00
C THR A 30 5.88 -39.76 -32.54
N PRO A 31 7.00 -39.97 -31.86
CA PRO A 31 6.96 -40.27 -30.44
C PRO A 31 6.31 -39.10 -29.72
N PRO A 32 5.51 -39.36 -28.68
CA PRO A 32 4.94 -38.29 -27.89
C PRO A 32 6.09 -37.44 -27.36
N ILE A 33 6.00 -36.13 -27.58
CA ILE A 33 6.86 -35.16 -26.88
C ILE A 33 6.51 -35.33 -25.43
N VAL A 34 7.31 -36.13 -24.71
CA VAL A 34 7.27 -36.19 -23.26
C VAL A 34 7.78 -34.85 -22.83
N ASP A 35 6.89 -34.04 -22.33
CA ASP A 35 7.20 -32.78 -21.63
C ASP A 35 7.95 -33.14 -20.34
N LYS A 36 9.28 -33.27 -20.51
CA LYS A 36 10.22 -33.63 -19.46
C LYS A 36 10.66 -32.34 -18.81
N SER A 37 9.88 -31.77 -17.88
CA SER A 37 10.55 -30.67 -17.16
C SER A 37 9.93 -30.11 -15.89
N MET A 38 8.78 -30.57 -15.39
CA MET A 38 8.31 -29.99 -14.12
C MET A 38 8.46 -30.90 -12.87
N ASN A 39 8.79 -32.16 -13.03
CA ASN A 39 8.73 -33.11 -11.89
C ASN A 39 9.97 -33.18 -10.99
N ASP A 40 11.08 -32.48 -11.28
CA ASP A 40 12.30 -32.53 -10.45
C ASP A 40 12.83 -31.14 -10.02
N THR A 41 12.03 -30.09 -10.14
CA THR A 41 12.48 -28.76 -9.70
C THR A 41 12.29 -28.65 -8.18
N ILE A 42 13.40 -28.62 -7.45
CA ILE A 42 13.38 -28.39 -5.99
C ILE A 42 12.73 -27.03 -5.71
N ILE A 43 11.71 -27.04 -4.86
CA ILE A 43 11.09 -25.82 -4.34
C ILE A 43 11.73 -25.53 -2.97
N SER A 44 12.43 -24.42 -2.87
CA SER A 44 12.97 -23.90 -1.62
C SER A 44 12.00 -22.92 -0.97
N ARG A 45 11.86 -22.97 0.36
CA ARG A 45 11.06 -22.03 1.15
C ARG A 45 11.95 -21.09 1.91
N PHE A 46 11.61 -19.79 1.89
CA PHE A 46 12.33 -18.74 2.58
C PHE A 46 11.37 -18.01 3.52
N SER A 47 11.81 -17.83 4.76
CA SER A 47 11.12 -17.04 5.76
C SER A 47 11.03 -15.57 5.32
N MET A 48 9.96 -14.89 5.69
CA MET A 48 9.83 -13.45 5.52
C MET A 48 10.76 -12.63 6.43
N THR A 49 11.32 -13.27 7.47
CA THR A 49 12.35 -12.69 8.34
C THR A 49 13.79 -12.99 7.88
N ASN A 50 13.96 -13.58 6.68
CA ASN A 50 15.27 -13.81 6.09
C ASN A 50 16.02 -12.48 5.90
N PRO A 51 17.33 -12.38 6.24
CA PRO A 51 18.12 -11.14 6.09
C PRO A 51 18.15 -10.57 4.66
N LEU A 52 17.85 -11.36 3.65
CA LEU A 52 17.75 -10.94 2.25
C LEU A 52 16.37 -10.35 1.89
N VAL A 53 15.43 -10.36 2.83
CA VAL A 53 14.11 -9.72 2.71
C VAL A 53 14.14 -8.39 3.45
N GLN A 54 14.00 -7.29 2.74
CA GLN A 54 13.95 -5.96 3.32
C GLN A 54 12.52 -5.51 3.59
N THR A 55 12.31 -4.82 4.70
CA THR A 55 11.03 -4.22 5.05
C THR A 55 11.15 -2.71 5.17
N MET A 56 10.10 -1.99 4.80
CA MET A 56 9.88 -0.58 5.05
C MET A 56 8.46 -0.41 5.56
N GLY A 57 8.26 0.29 6.67
CA GLY A 57 6.98 0.35 7.38
C GLY A 57 7.01 -0.49 8.67
N ARG A 58 5.91 -0.44 9.42
CA ARG A 58 5.79 -1.18 10.69
C ARG A 58 5.34 -2.61 10.45
N THR A 59 6.16 -3.56 10.89
CA THR A 59 5.89 -5.00 10.79
C THR A 59 6.14 -5.69 12.12
N GLU A 60 5.39 -6.74 12.39
CA GLU A 60 5.60 -7.69 13.49
C GLU A 60 6.16 -8.99 12.92
N SER A 61 7.28 -9.45 13.47
CA SER A 61 7.89 -10.74 13.11
C SER A 61 7.43 -11.83 14.08
N TRP A 62 7.03 -12.97 13.53
CA TRP A 62 6.64 -14.13 14.34
C TRP A 62 7.73 -15.19 14.37
N ALA A 63 7.65 -16.08 15.39
CA ALA A 63 8.63 -17.16 15.59
C ALA A 63 8.68 -18.18 14.45
N ASP A 64 7.59 -18.32 13.68
CA ASP A 64 7.53 -19.16 12.47
C ASP A 64 8.17 -18.52 11.23
N GLY A 65 8.66 -17.29 11.38
CA GLY A 65 9.29 -16.53 10.30
C GLY A 65 8.33 -15.75 9.41
N SER A 66 7.05 -15.68 9.75
CA SER A 66 6.08 -14.84 9.07
C SER A 66 6.20 -13.36 9.49
N LEU A 67 5.67 -12.46 8.65
CA LEU A 67 5.53 -11.03 8.93
C LEU A 67 4.07 -10.64 8.95
N ARG A 68 3.67 -9.83 9.95
CA ARG A 68 2.33 -9.25 10.04
C ARG A 68 2.38 -7.73 10.02
N PHE A 69 1.37 -7.12 9.41
CA PHE A 69 1.23 -5.66 9.35
C PHE A 69 -0.21 -5.25 9.04
N ALA A 70 -0.55 -4.01 9.36
CA ALA A 70 -1.87 -3.43 9.07
C ALA A 70 -1.77 -2.06 8.40
N TYR A 71 -0.71 -1.28 8.63
CA TYR A 71 -0.60 0.05 8.03
C TYR A 71 -0.41 -0.01 6.52
N PRO A 72 -1.06 0.89 5.77
CA PRO A 72 -0.84 1.06 4.34
C PRO A 72 0.61 1.44 4.00
N GLY A 73 1.05 1.06 2.81
CA GLY A 73 2.39 1.42 2.33
C GLY A 73 3.53 0.59 2.94
N VAL A 74 3.24 -0.34 3.87
CA VAL A 74 4.25 -1.33 4.27
C VAL A 74 4.75 -2.03 3.01
N THR A 75 6.06 -1.99 2.83
CA THR A 75 6.73 -2.46 1.61
C THR A 75 7.75 -3.53 1.94
N ILE A 76 7.68 -4.66 1.25
CA ILE A 76 8.65 -5.76 1.33
C ILE A 76 9.39 -5.84 -0.01
N ARG A 77 10.72 -5.93 0.04
CA ARG A 77 11.58 -6.06 -1.14
C ARG A 77 12.56 -7.19 -0.99
N PHE A 78 12.76 -7.94 -2.07
CA PHE A 78 13.80 -8.96 -2.18
C PHE A 78 14.22 -9.12 -3.63
N ASN A 79 15.46 -9.59 -3.84
CA ASN A 79 15.93 -10.01 -5.16
C ASN A 79 15.93 -11.52 -5.22
N VAL A 80 15.70 -12.08 -6.42
CA VAL A 80 15.49 -13.52 -6.58
C VAL A 80 15.95 -14.00 -7.95
N THR A 81 16.45 -15.24 -7.98
CA THR A 81 16.63 -16.02 -9.21
C THR A 81 15.76 -17.26 -9.14
N GLY A 82 15.41 -17.83 -10.27
CA GLY A 82 14.66 -19.09 -10.35
C GLY A 82 13.74 -19.16 -11.55
N LYS A 83 13.00 -20.26 -11.64
CA LYS A 83 12.07 -20.52 -12.74
C LYS A 83 10.65 -20.11 -12.45
N ALA A 84 10.25 -20.14 -11.17
CA ALA A 84 8.93 -19.74 -10.70
C ALA A 84 8.99 -19.36 -9.22
N PHE A 85 8.12 -18.46 -8.80
CA PHE A 85 8.04 -17.96 -7.43
C PHE A 85 6.61 -17.88 -6.97
N TRP A 86 6.41 -18.05 -5.69
CA TRP A 86 5.11 -17.87 -5.03
C TRP A 86 5.29 -17.17 -3.70
N LEU A 87 4.32 -16.37 -3.37
CA LEU A 87 4.15 -15.80 -2.04
C LEU A 87 3.00 -16.52 -1.36
N GLN A 88 3.21 -17.00 -0.14
CA GLN A 88 2.13 -17.51 0.70
C GLN A 88 1.67 -16.40 1.63
N ALA A 89 0.38 -16.04 1.56
CA ALA A 89 -0.17 -14.91 2.31
C ALA A 89 -1.67 -15.08 2.59
N HIS A 90 -2.12 -14.40 3.66
CA HIS A 90 -3.55 -14.25 3.98
C HIS A 90 -3.80 -12.92 4.70
N SER A 91 -5.05 -12.62 5.00
CA SER A 91 -5.45 -11.47 5.83
C SER A 91 -6.54 -11.87 6.81
N THR A 92 -6.77 -11.06 7.83
CA THR A 92 -7.91 -11.26 8.75
C THR A 92 -9.24 -10.89 8.10
N SER A 93 -9.25 -10.30 6.91
CA SER A 93 -10.44 -9.92 6.16
C SER A 93 -10.27 -10.08 4.64
N ASP A 94 -11.37 -10.04 3.91
CA ASP A 94 -11.38 -10.06 2.44
C ASP A 94 -11.26 -8.64 1.81
N GLN A 95 -10.90 -7.63 2.60
CA GLN A 95 -10.77 -6.25 2.16
C GLN A 95 -9.32 -5.83 1.87
N SER A 96 -8.35 -6.60 2.36
CA SER A 96 -6.93 -6.31 2.18
C SER A 96 -6.46 -6.62 0.77
N HIS A 97 -5.58 -5.77 0.24
CA HIS A 97 -4.96 -5.97 -1.06
C HIS A 97 -3.44 -5.82 -0.97
N LEU A 98 -2.74 -6.57 -1.79
CA LEU A 98 -1.31 -6.38 -2.08
C LEU A 98 -1.15 -5.84 -3.48
N GLU A 99 -0.20 -4.94 -3.67
CA GLU A 99 0.34 -4.54 -4.95
C GLU A 99 1.71 -5.19 -5.10
N ILE A 100 1.88 -6.02 -6.13
CA ILE A 100 3.12 -6.76 -6.38
C ILE A 100 3.73 -6.26 -7.68
N ILE A 101 4.95 -5.79 -7.62
CA ILE A 101 5.72 -5.26 -8.73
C ILE A 101 6.96 -6.13 -8.89
N VAL A 102 7.14 -6.69 -10.08
CA VAL A 102 8.35 -7.43 -10.45
C VAL A 102 9.12 -6.59 -11.46
N ASP A 103 10.34 -6.18 -11.10
CA ASP A 103 11.13 -5.20 -11.84
C ASP A 103 10.33 -3.90 -12.05
N ASP A 104 10.30 -3.37 -13.26
CA ASP A 104 9.55 -2.16 -13.63
C ASP A 104 8.23 -2.49 -14.36
N ARG A 105 7.66 -3.69 -14.16
CA ARG A 105 6.43 -4.11 -14.83
C ARG A 105 5.20 -3.49 -14.18
N GLU A 106 4.07 -3.56 -14.89
CA GLU A 106 2.77 -3.13 -14.35
C GLU A 106 2.43 -3.90 -13.07
N PRO A 107 1.95 -3.22 -12.04
CA PRO A 107 1.62 -3.82 -10.76
C PRO A 107 0.50 -4.87 -10.87
N GLN A 108 0.68 -6.01 -10.22
CA GLN A 108 -0.39 -6.98 -9.99
C GLN A 108 -1.11 -6.63 -8.69
N ILE A 109 -2.44 -6.49 -8.75
CA ILE A 109 -3.27 -6.22 -7.55
C ILE A 109 -3.91 -7.52 -7.11
N ILE A 110 -3.54 -7.99 -5.93
CA ILE A 110 -4.01 -9.23 -5.32
C ILE A 110 -4.92 -8.91 -4.14
N GLN A 111 -6.16 -9.37 -4.21
CA GLN A 111 -7.05 -9.36 -3.05
C GLN A 111 -6.74 -10.57 -2.18
N LEU A 112 -6.51 -10.33 -0.90
CA LEU A 112 -6.31 -11.39 0.08
C LEU A 112 -7.65 -11.87 0.65
N SER A 113 -7.64 -13.07 1.20
CA SER A 113 -8.75 -13.65 1.94
C SER A 113 -8.30 -14.14 3.32
N LYS A 114 -9.25 -14.60 4.12
CA LYS A 114 -8.96 -15.19 5.43
C LYS A 114 -8.25 -16.56 5.33
N GLN A 115 -8.29 -17.18 4.16
CA GLN A 115 -7.58 -18.41 3.89
C GLN A 115 -6.21 -18.11 3.30
N SER A 116 -5.20 -18.87 3.70
CA SER A 116 -3.86 -18.77 3.14
C SER A 116 -3.87 -19.08 1.64
N GLN A 117 -3.28 -18.19 0.85
CA GLN A 117 -3.27 -18.22 -0.61
C GLN A 117 -1.83 -18.36 -1.12
N ARG A 118 -1.64 -19.26 -2.06
CA ARG A 118 -0.38 -19.38 -2.81
C ARG A 118 -0.47 -18.51 -4.07
N ILE A 119 0.16 -17.34 -4.02
CA ILE A 119 0.09 -16.28 -5.04
C ILE A 119 1.26 -16.46 -6.00
N PRO A 120 1.02 -16.75 -7.31
CA PRO A 120 2.09 -16.86 -8.28
C PRO A 120 2.67 -15.47 -8.60
N LEU A 121 3.99 -15.36 -8.56
CA LEU A 121 4.72 -14.19 -9.02
C LEU A 121 5.26 -14.52 -10.42
N ILE A 122 4.64 -13.93 -11.45
CA ILE A 122 4.92 -14.28 -12.84
C ILE A 122 6.26 -13.67 -13.28
N ILE A 123 7.19 -14.54 -13.66
CA ILE A 123 8.50 -14.17 -14.20
C ILE A 123 8.76 -15.00 -15.46
N GLU A 124 9.12 -14.34 -16.54
CA GLU A 124 9.26 -14.97 -17.85
C GLU A 124 10.72 -15.36 -18.20
N THR A 125 11.68 -14.85 -17.42
CA THR A 125 13.11 -15.05 -17.71
C THR A 125 13.83 -15.56 -16.46
N PRO A 126 14.89 -16.38 -16.62
CA PRO A 126 15.67 -16.91 -15.50
C PRO A 126 16.70 -15.92 -14.91
N SER A 127 16.70 -14.65 -15.32
CA SER A 127 17.60 -13.62 -14.81
C SER A 127 17.21 -13.18 -13.40
N PRO A 128 18.12 -12.54 -12.64
CA PRO A 128 17.76 -11.95 -11.35
C PRO A 128 16.63 -10.93 -11.49
N HIS A 129 15.66 -10.99 -10.57
CA HIS A 129 14.52 -10.09 -10.52
C HIS A 129 14.41 -9.41 -9.17
N GLN A 130 13.93 -8.17 -9.17
CA GLN A 130 13.53 -7.47 -7.97
C GLN A 130 12.01 -7.59 -7.78
N VAL A 131 11.60 -8.05 -6.61
CA VAL A 131 10.19 -8.13 -6.23
C VAL A 131 9.93 -7.07 -5.16
N THR A 132 8.89 -6.26 -5.39
CA THR A 132 8.38 -5.30 -4.42
C THR A 132 6.92 -5.64 -4.13
N ILE A 133 6.60 -5.86 -2.85
CA ILE A 133 5.25 -6.12 -2.36
C ILE A 133 4.85 -4.94 -1.50
N ILE A 134 3.70 -4.32 -1.76
CA ILE A 134 3.21 -3.15 -1.03
C ILE A 134 1.83 -3.47 -0.47
N HIS A 135 1.61 -3.22 0.82
CA HIS A 135 0.27 -3.26 1.41
C HIS A 135 -0.56 -2.11 0.87
N ARG A 136 -1.60 -2.48 0.15
CA ARG A 136 -2.54 -1.57 -0.48
C ARG A 136 -3.88 -1.69 0.22
N GLY A 137 -4.29 -0.65 0.88
CA GLY A 137 -5.54 -0.70 1.61
C GLY A 137 -5.62 0.37 2.69
N GLU A 138 -6.45 0.15 3.64
CA GLU A 138 -6.63 0.98 4.83
C GLU A 138 -6.29 0.16 6.08
N THR A 139 -5.89 0.81 7.15
CA THR A 139 -5.50 0.14 8.41
C THR A 139 -6.58 -0.78 8.95
N TRP A 140 -7.86 -0.40 8.80
CA TRP A 140 -9.00 -1.21 9.24
C TRP A 140 -9.46 -2.26 8.20
N HIS A 141 -8.81 -2.37 7.03
CA HIS A 141 -9.13 -3.41 6.05
C HIS A 141 -8.69 -4.81 6.51
N GLY A 142 -7.86 -4.91 7.53
CA GLY A 142 -7.43 -6.16 8.13
C GLY A 142 -5.92 -6.24 8.34
N VAL A 143 -5.53 -7.26 9.08
CA VAL A 143 -4.11 -7.56 9.34
C VAL A 143 -3.63 -8.56 8.29
N VAL A 144 -2.64 -8.17 7.52
CA VAL A 144 -1.99 -9.02 6.52
C VAL A 144 -0.90 -9.85 7.17
N THR A 145 -0.84 -11.13 6.79
CA THR A 145 0.24 -12.05 7.13
C THR A 145 0.91 -12.53 5.85
N LEU A 146 2.21 -12.28 5.71
CA LEU A 146 3.07 -12.94 4.72
C LEU A 146 3.77 -14.10 5.41
N GLU A 147 3.51 -15.33 4.94
CA GLU A 147 3.99 -16.54 5.60
C GLU A 147 5.40 -16.91 5.16
N HIS A 148 5.60 -17.08 3.86
CA HIS A 148 6.89 -17.42 3.27
C HIS A 148 6.92 -17.17 1.75
N ILE A 149 8.13 -17.19 1.19
CA ILE A 149 8.39 -17.18 -0.25
C ILE A 149 8.76 -18.59 -0.67
N GLU A 150 8.24 -19.07 -1.79
CA GLU A 150 8.64 -20.32 -2.42
C GLU A 150 9.35 -20.01 -3.74
N ILE A 151 10.49 -20.66 -3.99
CA ILE A 151 11.29 -20.49 -5.20
C ILE A 151 11.58 -21.86 -5.82
N ALA A 152 11.25 -22.01 -7.10
CA ALA A 152 11.58 -23.20 -7.88
C ALA A 152 12.87 -23.01 -8.67
N GLY A 153 13.88 -23.81 -8.34
CA GLY A 153 15.16 -23.85 -9.08
C GLY A 153 15.96 -22.56 -8.99
N GLY A 154 15.97 -21.90 -7.84
CA GLY A 154 16.71 -20.66 -7.60
C GLY A 154 16.83 -20.31 -6.14
N ASP A 155 17.19 -19.06 -5.83
CA ASP A 155 17.51 -18.58 -4.48
C ASP A 155 17.20 -17.10 -4.32
N LEU A 156 17.14 -16.63 -3.06
CA LEU A 156 17.16 -15.21 -2.72
C LEU A 156 18.55 -14.64 -2.95
N LEU A 157 18.62 -13.40 -3.42
CA LEU A 157 19.84 -12.66 -3.63
C LEU A 157 19.93 -11.43 -2.72
N ALA A 158 21.14 -10.92 -2.55
CA ALA A 158 21.36 -9.68 -1.80
C ALA A 158 20.47 -8.54 -2.34
N PRO A 159 19.71 -7.87 -1.47
CA PRO A 159 18.84 -6.77 -1.88
C PRO A 159 19.66 -5.51 -2.22
N SER A 160 19.06 -4.62 -3.01
CA SER A 160 19.59 -3.29 -3.26
C SER A 160 19.64 -2.47 -1.95
N PRO A 161 20.64 -1.59 -1.74
CA PRO A 161 20.69 -0.75 -0.54
C PRO A 161 19.45 0.11 -0.38
N GLN A 162 18.96 0.23 0.84
CA GLN A 162 17.87 1.16 1.16
C GLN A 162 18.38 2.60 1.28
N PRO A 163 17.54 3.61 0.98
CA PRO A 163 17.83 5.00 1.26
C PRO A 163 18.24 5.20 2.73
N GLN A 164 19.16 6.13 2.98
CA GLN A 164 19.62 6.43 4.35
C GLN A 164 18.71 7.38 5.10
N LYS A 165 18.07 8.31 4.39
CA LYS A 165 17.11 9.26 4.95
C LYS A 165 15.82 8.53 5.36
N ARG A 166 15.25 8.92 6.51
CA ARG A 166 14.10 8.20 7.12
C ARG A 166 12.99 9.16 7.47
N MET A 167 11.80 8.89 6.98
CA MET A 167 10.60 9.68 7.24
C MET A 167 9.56 8.84 8.00
N LEU A 168 8.92 9.45 8.98
CA LEU A 168 7.69 8.96 9.60
C LEU A 168 6.57 9.92 9.22
N ILE A 169 5.47 9.43 8.65
CA ILE A 169 4.32 10.26 8.30
C ILE A 169 3.11 9.79 9.09
N LEU A 170 2.58 10.71 9.89
CA LEU A 170 1.40 10.51 10.74
C LEU A 170 0.21 11.21 10.08
N GLY A 171 -0.92 10.52 9.92
CA GLY A 171 -2.07 11.13 9.27
C GLY A 171 -3.32 10.25 9.27
N ASP A 172 -4.27 10.65 8.46
CA ASP A 172 -5.58 10.03 8.29
C ASP A 172 -5.72 9.34 6.93
N SER A 173 -6.94 9.21 6.42
CA SER A 173 -7.28 8.58 5.14
C SER A 173 -6.53 9.19 3.94
N VAL A 174 -6.24 10.49 3.96
CA VAL A 174 -5.46 11.14 2.88
C VAL A 174 -4.04 10.59 2.85
N THR A 175 -3.43 10.40 4.01
CA THR A 175 -2.10 9.80 4.14
C THR A 175 -2.10 8.33 3.72
N CYS A 176 -3.15 7.59 4.07
CA CYS A 176 -3.36 6.20 3.67
C CYS A 176 -3.61 6.02 2.16
N GLY A 177 -3.87 7.09 1.42
CA GLY A 177 -4.13 7.04 -0.03
C GLY A 177 -5.54 6.61 -0.39
N GLU A 178 -6.54 7.01 0.41
CA GLU A 178 -7.95 6.72 0.17
C GLU A 178 -8.42 7.33 -1.15
N ALA A 179 -9.17 6.55 -1.91
CA ALA A 179 -9.85 6.95 -3.15
C ALA A 179 -8.95 7.52 -4.25
N ILE A 180 -7.65 7.22 -4.25
CA ILE A 180 -6.71 7.69 -5.29
C ILE A 180 -7.03 7.07 -6.65
N GLU A 181 -7.33 5.77 -6.71
CA GLU A 181 -7.65 5.05 -7.95
C GLU A 181 -9.14 4.84 -8.13
N ARG A 182 -9.90 5.93 -7.96
CA ARG A 182 -11.34 5.93 -8.19
C ARG A 182 -11.69 5.70 -9.65
N THR A 183 -12.76 4.96 -9.89
CA THR A 183 -13.28 4.65 -11.22
C THR A 183 -14.34 5.65 -11.65
N ALA A 184 -14.52 5.82 -12.96
CA ALA A 184 -15.44 6.82 -13.53
C ALA A 184 -16.93 6.59 -13.15
N ASP A 185 -17.30 5.38 -12.74
CA ASP A 185 -18.64 5.06 -12.27
C ASP A 185 -18.91 5.49 -10.81
N CYS A 186 -17.90 6.02 -10.13
CA CYS A 186 -17.97 6.51 -8.74
C CYS A 186 -18.45 5.47 -7.71
N LYS A 187 -18.30 4.17 -8.01
CA LYS A 187 -18.67 3.09 -7.09
C LYS A 187 -17.48 2.70 -6.21
N LYS A 188 -17.36 3.40 -5.08
CA LYS A 188 -16.27 3.19 -4.12
C LYS A 188 -16.16 1.73 -3.68
N ASN A 189 -14.96 1.20 -3.76
CA ASN A 189 -14.61 -0.15 -3.31
C ASN A 189 -13.17 -0.17 -2.80
N THR A 190 -12.75 -1.26 -2.15
CA THR A 190 -11.45 -1.36 -1.46
C THR A 190 -10.23 -1.29 -2.39
N ARG A 191 -10.39 -1.40 -3.70
CA ARG A 191 -9.30 -1.24 -4.68
C ARG A 191 -8.94 0.21 -4.95
N TRP A 192 -9.78 1.17 -4.52
CA TRP A 192 -9.53 2.60 -4.73
C TRP A 192 -8.38 3.13 -3.87
N TRP A 193 -8.01 2.43 -2.79
CA TRP A 193 -6.88 2.82 -1.94
C TRP A 193 -5.56 2.48 -2.61
N ASN A 194 -4.64 3.42 -2.67
CA ASN A 194 -3.28 3.18 -3.14
C ASN A 194 -2.26 4.07 -2.42
N PRO A 195 -1.68 3.60 -1.30
CA PRO A 195 -0.70 4.37 -0.54
C PRO A 195 0.56 4.71 -1.35
N ARG A 196 0.99 3.87 -2.30
CA ARG A 196 2.15 4.14 -3.17
C ARG A 196 1.99 5.45 -3.97
N LEU A 197 0.77 5.80 -4.32
CA LEU A 197 0.42 7.02 -5.04
C LEU A 197 0.03 8.17 -4.09
N SER A 198 0.06 7.96 -2.77
CA SER A 198 -0.22 9.02 -1.80
C SER A 198 0.89 10.07 -1.77
N TYR A 199 0.52 11.28 -1.40
CA TYR A 199 1.47 12.39 -1.27
C TYR A 199 2.67 12.03 -0.39
N GLY A 200 2.45 11.23 0.66
CA GLY A 200 3.49 10.81 1.60
C GLY A 200 4.55 9.93 0.94
N MET A 201 4.12 8.87 0.24
CA MET A 201 5.03 7.98 -0.48
C MET A 201 5.73 8.70 -1.64
N LEU A 202 5.00 9.55 -2.39
CA LEU A 202 5.57 10.34 -3.49
C LEU A 202 6.60 11.36 -2.99
N THR A 203 6.34 12.01 -1.85
CA THR A 203 7.29 12.93 -1.22
C THR A 203 8.55 12.20 -0.76
N ALA A 204 8.41 11.05 -0.12
CA ALA A 204 9.55 10.24 0.30
C ALA A 204 10.40 9.79 -0.90
N ALA A 205 9.76 9.35 -1.98
CA ALA A 205 10.45 8.99 -3.22
C ALA A 205 11.22 10.18 -3.82
N ALA A 206 10.61 11.38 -3.88
CA ALA A 206 11.25 12.59 -4.37
C ALA A 206 12.44 13.07 -3.51
N LEU A 207 12.46 12.68 -2.23
CA LEU A 207 13.55 12.99 -1.29
C LEU A 207 14.57 11.87 -1.17
N GLU A 208 14.37 10.76 -1.88
CA GLU A 208 15.20 9.53 -1.77
C GLU A 208 15.27 9.05 -0.31
N ALA A 209 14.10 8.92 0.33
CA ALA A 209 13.96 8.54 1.73
C ALA A 209 13.13 7.26 1.90
N GLN A 210 13.46 6.49 2.92
CA GLN A 210 12.55 5.49 3.46
C GLN A 210 11.35 6.19 4.12
N VAL A 211 10.21 5.52 4.17
CA VAL A 211 9.02 6.09 4.82
C VAL A 211 8.22 5.03 5.57
N ASN A 212 7.84 5.36 6.80
CA ASN A 212 6.80 4.65 7.53
C ASN A 212 5.53 5.51 7.49
N LEU A 213 4.47 5.01 6.85
CA LEU A 213 3.14 5.61 6.97
C LEU A 213 2.48 5.03 8.22
N VAL A 214 2.01 5.90 9.10
CA VAL A 214 1.20 5.56 10.27
C VAL A 214 -0.07 6.40 10.16
N CYS A 215 -1.09 5.81 9.54
CA CYS A 215 -2.32 6.50 9.20
C CYS A 215 -3.53 5.61 9.47
N TYR A 216 -4.67 6.25 9.74
CA TYR A 216 -5.91 5.54 9.98
C TYR A 216 -7.09 6.36 9.46
N GLY A 217 -7.82 5.84 8.48
CA GLY A 217 -8.96 6.51 7.87
C GLY A 217 -10.07 6.80 8.86
N GLY A 218 -10.64 8.00 8.77
CA GLY A 218 -11.70 8.45 9.65
C GLY A 218 -11.27 8.86 11.06
N ARG A 219 -9.97 8.72 11.42
CA ARG A 219 -9.44 9.07 12.74
C ARG A 219 -8.83 10.46 12.76
N GLY A 220 -8.99 11.15 13.88
CA GLY A 220 -8.37 12.46 14.12
C GLY A 220 -7.33 12.41 15.23
N LEU A 221 -7.06 13.57 15.77
CA LEU A 221 -6.19 13.75 16.93
C LEU A 221 -6.95 13.50 18.25
N VAL A 222 -8.17 14.05 18.37
CA VAL A 222 -8.99 14.00 19.58
C VAL A 222 -10.35 13.33 19.37
N ARG A 223 -10.79 13.22 18.12
CA ARG A 223 -12.06 12.56 17.76
C ARG A 223 -12.05 12.08 16.30
N SER A 224 -12.85 11.09 16.01
CA SER A 224 -13.06 10.60 14.64
C SER A 224 -14.03 11.47 13.85
N TRP A 225 -14.17 11.20 12.54
CA TRP A 225 -14.98 11.98 11.59
C TRP A 225 -16.46 12.14 12.01
N ASN A 226 -17.01 11.18 12.76
CA ASN A 226 -18.39 11.21 13.27
C ASN A 226 -18.49 11.78 14.70
N GLY A 227 -17.40 12.34 15.24
CA GLY A 227 -17.34 12.97 16.57
C GLY A 227 -17.05 12.05 17.74
N ARG A 228 -16.86 10.73 17.51
CA ARG A 228 -16.54 9.78 18.58
C ARG A 228 -15.13 10.01 19.13
N THR A 229 -14.99 9.84 20.44
CA THR A 229 -13.72 10.00 21.19
C THR A 229 -13.25 8.69 21.83
N ASP A 230 -14.06 7.62 21.74
CA ASP A 230 -13.81 6.29 22.31
C ASP A 230 -13.23 5.31 21.30
N GLU A 231 -12.60 5.81 20.25
CA GLU A 231 -11.92 5.05 19.22
C GLU A 231 -10.41 5.37 19.24
N LEU A 232 -9.60 4.50 18.64
CA LEU A 232 -8.16 4.76 18.49
C LEU A 232 -7.95 6.03 17.64
N ASN A 233 -7.50 7.11 18.27
CA ASN A 233 -7.10 8.33 17.59
C ASN A 233 -5.57 8.39 17.43
N LEU A 234 -5.05 9.43 16.79
CA LEU A 234 -3.61 9.50 16.45
C LEU A 234 -2.68 9.23 17.64
N PRO A 235 -2.88 9.77 18.86
CA PRO A 235 -2.01 9.45 19.98
C PRO A 235 -1.94 7.95 20.31
N ASP A 236 -3.06 7.23 20.10
CA ASP A 236 -3.14 5.79 20.39
C ASP A 236 -2.47 4.98 19.29
N TYR A 237 -2.90 5.14 18.03
CA TYR A 237 -2.36 4.33 16.94
C TYR A 237 -0.92 4.70 16.56
N ALA A 238 -0.43 5.89 16.93
CA ALA A 238 0.98 6.23 16.75
C ALA A 238 1.94 5.34 17.55
N GLU A 239 1.47 4.71 18.62
CA GLU A 239 2.25 3.77 19.45
C GLU A 239 2.12 2.31 19.00
N LEU A 240 1.38 2.02 17.92
CA LEU A 240 1.06 0.64 17.52
C LEU A 240 1.83 0.21 16.25
N THR A 241 2.13 -1.07 16.16
CA THR A 241 2.52 -1.79 14.93
C THR A 241 1.27 -2.24 14.17
N ILE A 242 0.31 -2.78 14.91
CA ILE A 242 -0.99 -3.23 14.42
C ILE A 242 -2.06 -2.50 15.21
N ALA A 243 -2.77 -1.58 14.55
CA ALA A 243 -3.83 -0.78 15.15
C ALA A 243 -5.19 -1.48 15.02
N ASP A 244 -5.25 -2.74 15.48
CA ASP A 244 -6.50 -3.48 15.62
C ASP A 244 -7.07 -3.23 17.03
N PRO A 245 -8.27 -2.64 17.17
CA PRO A 245 -8.85 -2.36 18.50
C PRO A 245 -9.06 -3.59 19.37
N THR A 246 -9.18 -4.78 18.76
CA THR A 246 -9.40 -6.05 19.47
C THR A 246 -8.12 -6.77 19.85
N SER A 247 -7.03 -6.51 19.13
CA SER A 247 -5.73 -7.16 19.33
C SER A 247 -4.59 -6.22 18.92
N PRO A 248 -4.42 -5.08 19.62
CA PRO A 248 -3.38 -4.11 19.30
C PRO A 248 -1.99 -4.68 19.59
N VAL A 249 -1.03 -4.35 18.73
CA VAL A 249 0.38 -4.71 18.91
C VAL A 249 1.19 -3.43 19.05
N MET A 250 1.92 -3.30 20.15
CA MET A 250 2.76 -2.12 20.42
C MET A 250 3.93 -2.05 19.43
N TRP A 251 4.31 -0.83 19.08
CA TRP A 251 5.50 -0.56 18.29
C TRP A 251 6.72 -0.35 19.18
N ASP A 252 7.80 -1.04 18.86
CA ASP A 252 9.11 -0.73 19.42
C ASP A 252 9.77 0.40 18.60
N HIS A 253 9.77 1.60 19.15
CA HIS A 253 10.33 2.79 18.51
C HIS A 253 11.84 2.68 18.25
N GLY A 254 12.55 1.74 18.87
CA GLY A 254 13.95 1.42 18.60
C GLY A 254 14.18 0.83 17.20
N ASN A 255 13.16 0.22 16.61
CA ASN A 255 13.26 -0.41 15.28
C ASN A 255 13.37 0.60 14.12
N TYR A 256 12.95 1.85 14.33
CA TYR A 256 13.01 2.88 13.28
C TYR A 256 13.21 4.26 13.88
N THR A 257 14.32 4.89 13.57
CA THR A 257 14.64 6.26 14.01
C THR A 257 14.47 7.21 12.82
N PRO A 258 13.36 7.96 12.71
CA PRO A 258 13.15 8.94 11.65
C PRO A 258 14.06 10.16 11.82
N ASP A 259 14.52 10.72 10.70
CA ASP A 259 15.15 12.04 10.64
C ASP A 259 14.09 13.14 10.60
N LEU A 260 12.97 12.82 9.95
CA LEU A 260 11.83 13.72 9.73
C LEU A 260 10.52 13.04 10.09
N ILE A 261 9.71 13.71 10.91
CA ILE A 261 8.33 13.32 11.20
C ILE A 261 7.39 14.36 10.59
N LEU A 262 6.52 13.96 9.70
CA LEU A 262 5.46 14.80 9.14
C LEU A 262 4.13 14.42 9.77
N SER A 263 3.39 15.35 10.32
CA SER A 263 2.03 15.14 10.83
C SER A 263 1.03 15.99 10.06
N ALA A 264 0.07 15.32 9.41
CA ALA A 264 -1.02 15.90 8.65
C ALA A 264 -2.35 15.36 9.19
N ILE A 265 -2.82 15.92 10.29
CA ILE A 265 -4.01 15.46 11.00
C ILE A 265 -4.93 16.66 11.31
N GLY A 266 -6.23 16.41 11.44
CA GLY A 266 -7.22 17.41 11.78
C GLY A 266 -8.48 17.36 10.93
N THR A 267 -8.42 16.83 9.72
CA THR A 267 -9.58 16.75 8.82
C THR A 267 -10.78 16.13 9.54
N ASN A 268 -10.57 15.03 10.22
CA ASN A 268 -11.63 14.30 10.94
C ASN A 268 -12.09 15.03 12.21
N ASP A 269 -11.18 15.65 12.94
CA ASP A 269 -11.52 16.46 14.11
C ASP A 269 -12.46 17.62 13.79
N PHE A 270 -12.26 18.23 12.60
CA PHE A 270 -13.04 19.37 12.15
C PHE A 270 -14.28 18.99 11.33
N SER A 271 -14.56 17.71 11.08
CA SER A 271 -15.72 17.27 10.29
C SER A 271 -17.04 17.70 10.92
N GLN A 272 -17.19 17.53 12.25
CA GLN A 272 -18.38 17.88 13.05
C GLN A 272 -18.35 19.31 13.62
N GLY A 273 -17.60 20.22 12.99
CA GLY A 273 -17.39 21.58 13.50
C GLY A 273 -15.98 21.76 14.07
N ILE A 274 -15.66 22.99 14.49
CA ILE A 274 -14.37 23.32 15.11
C ILE A 274 -14.32 22.66 16.50
N PRO A 275 -13.32 21.80 16.79
CA PRO A 275 -13.20 21.16 18.09
C PRO A 275 -12.80 22.15 19.19
N ASP A 276 -12.97 21.77 20.46
CA ASP A 276 -12.48 22.55 21.58
C ASP A 276 -10.97 22.81 21.42
N ARG A 277 -10.60 24.08 21.50
CA ARG A 277 -9.24 24.54 21.22
C ARG A 277 -8.23 23.98 22.21
N GLU A 278 -8.55 24.08 23.53
CA GLU A 278 -7.59 23.64 24.54
C GLU A 278 -7.37 22.14 24.49
N ASN A 279 -8.43 21.36 24.30
CA ASN A 279 -8.34 19.92 24.17
C ASN A 279 -7.49 19.53 22.94
N TYR A 280 -7.73 20.15 21.78
CA TYR A 280 -6.96 19.86 20.55
C TYR A 280 -5.48 20.23 20.70
N VAL A 281 -5.21 21.47 21.16
CA VAL A 281 -3.84 21.99 21.29
C VAL A 281 -3.05 21.23 22.36
N SER A 282 -3.64 20.98 23.53
CA SER A 282 -2.94 20.26 24.61
C SER A 282 -2.64 18.81 24.23
N THR A 283 -3.56 18.12 23.55
CA THR A 283 -3.34 16.77 23.03
C THR A 283 -2.22 16.73 22.00
N TYR A 284 -2.20 17.70 21.07
CA TYR A 284 -1.12 17.76 20.09
C TYR A 284 0.24 18.08 20.72
N VAL A 285 0.27 19.00 21.69
CA VAL A 285 1.48 19.31 22.45
C VAL A 285 2.01 18.07 23.17
N ALA A 286 1.13 17.27 23.78
CA ALA A 286 1.52 16.01 24.43
C ALA A 286 2.12 15.01 23.42
N LEU A 287 1.48 14.83 22.27
CA LEU A 287 1.99 13.96 21.20
C LEU A 287 3.36 14.43 20.71
N ILE A 288 3.54 15.72 20.40
CA ILE A 288 4.81 16.24 19.91
C ILE A 288 5.93 16.09 20.94
N LYS A 289 5.67 16.34 22.21
CA LYS A 289 6.64 16.08 23.30
C LYS A 289 7.05 14.63 23.35
N ARG A 290 6.08 13.71 23.27
CA ARG A 290 6.34 12.26 23.22
C ARG A 290 7.21 11.88 22.02
N LEU A 291 6.93 12.42 20.85
CA LEU A 291 7.73 12.17 19.64
C LEU A 291 9.17 12.70 19.75
N LEU A 292 9.36 13.87 20.37
CA LEU A 292 10.70 14.45 20.62
C LEU A 292 11.49 13.64 21.66
N GLU A 293 10.81 13.07 22.67
CA GLU A 293 11.43 12.17 23.64
C GLU A 293 11.90 10.87 22.98
N LEU A 294 11.07 10.27 22.12
CA LEU A 294 11.38 9.05 21.41
C LEU A 294 12.45 9.26 20.32
N HIS A 295 12.42 10.41 19.67
CA HIS A 295 13.25 10.74 18.51
C HIS A 295 13.91 12.11 18.66
N PRO A 296 14.85 12.28 19.61
CA PRO A 296 15.38 13.59 20.02
C PRO A 296 16.16 14.34 18.93
N ARG A 297 16.49 13.67 17.82
CA ARG A 297 17.15 14.30 16.67
C ARG A 297 16.23 14.57 15.49
N ALA A 298 14.98 14.08 15.54
CA ALA A 298 14.06 14.25 14.44
C ALA A 298 13.55 15.69 14.33
N HIS A 299 13.45 16.21 13.12
CA HIS A 299 12.65 17.39 12.84
C HIS A 299 11.18 16.98 12.70
N ILE A 300 10.27 17.79 13.24
CA ILE A 300 8.84 17.55 13.16
C ILE A 300 8.19 18.65 12.33
N VAL A 301 7.40 18.29 11.35
CA VAL A 301 6.64 19.20 10.50
C VAL A 301 5.16 18.98 10.70
N LEU A 302 4.42 20.03 11.03
CA LEU A 302 2.97 20.03 11.08
C LEU A 302 2.40 20.72 9.85
N THR A 303 1.32 20.17 9.29
CA THR A 303 0.57 20.75 8.17
C THR A 303 -0.93 20.58 8.38
N GLU A 304 -1.74 21.49 7.81
CA GLU A 304 -3.20 21.46 7.98
C GLU A 304 -3.88 20.28 7.25
N GLY A 305 -3.15 19.55 6.45
CA GLY A 305 -3.74 18.53 5.58
C GLY A 305 -4.38 19.14 4.32
N ALA A 306 -5.15 18.32 3.59
CA ALA A 306 -5.55 18.63 2.21
C ALA A 306 -6.98 19.19 2.06
N ILE A 307 -7.93 18.71 2.87
CA ILE A 307 -9.37 18.83 2.58
C ILE A 307 -10.00 20.07 3.19
N LEU A 308 -9.51 20.52 4.35
CA LEU A 308 -10.12 21.65 5.05
C LEU A 308 -9.98 22.96 4.30
N SER A 309 -11.02 23.81 4.38
CA SER A 309 -11.07 25.14 3.79
C SER A 309 -11.80 26.12 4.70
N GLY A 310 -11.81 27.41 4.36
CA GLY A 310 -12.55 28.47 5.05
C GLY A 310 -12.20 28.54 6.55
N GLU A 311 -13.22 28.71 7.40
CA GLU A 311 -13.07 28.90 8.86
C GLU A 311 -12.42 27.70 9.55
N LYS A 312 -12.73 26.46 9.12
CA LYS A 312 -12.15 25.25 9.69
C LYS A 312 -10.64 25.19 9.45
N LYS A 313 -10.18 25.51 8.25
CA LYS A 313 -8.75 25.59 7.93
C LYS A 313 -8.07 26.69 8.73
N ALA A 314 -8.68 27.89 8.78
CA ALA A 314 -8.13 29.01 9.55
C ALA A 314 -8.00 28.67 11.04
N ALA A 315 -9.01 28.02 11.64
CA ALA A 315 -8.95 27.56 13.02
C ALA A 315 -7.84 26.52 13.24
N LEU A 316 -7.70 25.53 12.36
CA LEU A 316 -6.62 24.54 12.47
C LEU A 316 -5.25 25.21 12.36
N THR A 317 -5.04 26.14 11.43
CA THR A 317 -3.78 26.90 11.29
C THR A 317 -3.44 27.67 12.60
N LEU A 318 -4.44 28.28 13.24
CA LEU A 318 -4.26 28.93 14.56
C LEU A 318 -3.86 27.93 15.63
N TYR A 319 -4.50 26.76 15.67
CA TYR A 319 -4.20 25.70 16.66
C TYR A 319 -2.77 25.17 16.46
N LEU A 320 -2.34 24.90 15.23
CA LEU A 320 -0.97 24.45 14.92
C LEU A 320 0.07 25.53 15.27
N THR A 321 -0.26 26.80 15.05
CA THR A 321 0.59 27.94 15.44
C THR A 321 0.79 27.96 16.96
N GLU A 322 -0.27 27.76 17.72
CA GLU A 322 -0.22 27.70 19.18
C GLU A 322 0.56 26.49 19.68
N VAL A 323 0.37 25.31 19.06
CA VAL A 323 1.19 24.10 19.36
C VAL A 323 2.68 24.43 19.21
N LYS A 324 3.07 25.08 18.12
CA LYS A 324 4.46 25.49 17.91
C LYS A 324 4.95 26.46 18.98
N GLN A 325 4.13 27.43 19.39
CA GLN A 325 4.48 28.39 20.44
C GLN A 325 4.67 27.70 21.80
N ARG A 326 3.77 26.75 22.14
CA ARG A 326 3.84 26.03 23.43
C ARG A 326 5.02 25.05 23.50
N ILE A 327 5.43 24.46 22.37
CA ILE A 327 6.60 23.57 22.30
C ILE A 327 7.90 24.37 22.29
N ALA A 328 7.96 25.50 21.60
CA ALA A 328 9.11 26.39 21.50
C ALA A 328 10.44 25.69 21.10
N SER A 329 10.37 24.64 20.28
CA SER A 329 11.53 23.91 19.78
C SER A 329 11.92 24.35 18.38
N SER A 330 13.23 24.45 18.11
CA SER A 330 13.78 24.70 16.77
C SER A 330 13.57 23.52 15.81
N GLN A 331 13.26 22.33 16.33
CA GLN A 331 12.98 21.14 15.55
C GLN A 331 11.52 21.07 15.07
N LEU A 332 10.61 21.94 15.58
CA LEU A 332 9.21 21.96 15.19
C LEU A 332 8.95 23.02 14.14
N HIS A 333 8.43 22.61 12.99
CA HIS A 333 8.17 23.45 11.83
C HIS A 333 6.68 23.42 11.44
N LEU A 334 6.20 24.52 10.88
CA LEU A 334 4.89 24.58 10.23
C LEU A 334 5.10 24.73 8.72
N VAL A 335 4.44 23.88 7.96
CA VAL A 335 4.43 23.94 6.50
C VAL A 335 2.97 24.03 6.06
N PRO A 336 2.53 25.17 5.49
CA PRO A 336 1.15 25.33 5.07
C PRO A 336 0.84 24.38 3.90
N SER A 337 -0.39 23.87 3.87
CA SER A 337 -0.92 23.06 2.77
C SER A 337 -1.84 23.89 1.88
N ASN A 338 -1.81 23.64 0.57
CA ASN A 338 -2.87 24.08 -0.33
C ASN A 338 -4.15 23.28 -0.09
N HIS A 339 -5.24 23.67 -0.74
CA HIS A 339 -6.52 22.98 -0.65
C HIS A 339 -6.68 22.01 -1.83
N TYR A 340 -6.94 20.74 -1.54
CA TYR A 340 -7.09 19.66 -2.51
C TYR A 340 -8.39 18.88 -2.22
N PRO A 341 -9.54 19.38 -2.69
CA PRO A 341 -10.87 18.95 -2.22
C PRO A 341 -11.39 17.66 -2.84
N GLY A 342 -10.59 16.94 -3.63
CA GLY A 342 -11.07 15.78 -4.38
C GLY A 342 -11.89 16.18 -5.62
N ASP A 343 -12.94 15.42 -5.91
CA ASP A 343 -13.84 15.65 -7.05
C ASP A 343 -15.29 15.24 -6.69
N ALA A 344 -16.16 15.20 -7.70
CA ALA A 344 -17.57 14.84 -7.51
C ALA A 344 -17.79 13.38 -7.06
N CYS A 345 -16.82 12.49 -7.27
CA CYS A 345 -16.93 11.08 -6.84
C CYS A 345 -16.60 10.90 -5.37
N ASP A 346 -15.59 11.62 -4.87
CA ASP A 346 -15.09 11.48 -3.52
C ASP A 346 -14.32 12.73 -3.08
N ALA A 347 -14.51 13.15 -1.84
CA ALA A 347 -13.87 14.34 -1.28
C ALA A 347 -12.37 14.17 -0.98
N HIS A 348 -11.84 12.94 -1.02
CA HIS A 348 -10.40 12.74 -0.88
C HIS A 348 -9.66 13.23 -2.11
N PRO A 349 -8.41 13.69 -1.98
CA PRO A 349 -7.62 14.16 -3.10
C PRO A 349 -7.52 13.11 -4.22
N THR A 350 -7.59 13.57 -5.47
CA THR A 350 -7.36 12.73 -6.65
C THR A 350 -5.89 12.34 -6.78
N LYS A 351 -5.56 11.38 -7.64
CA LYS A 351 -4.16 11.04 -7.97
C LYS A 351 -3.35 12.29 -8.36
N ALA A 352 -3.88 13.12 -9.27
CA ALA A 352 -3.22 14.35 -9.68
C ALA A 352 -3.04 15.36 -8.52
N GLN A 353 -4.00 15.41 -7.60
CA GLN A 353 -3.88 16.25 -6.41
C GLN A 353 -2.82 15.72 -5.44
N HIS A 354 -2.71 14.41 -5.25
CA HIS A 354 -1.61 13.81 -4.46
C HIS A 354 -0.23 14.10 -5.08
N GLU A 355 -0.10 14.05 -6.40
CA GLU A 355 1.13 14.43 -7.11
C GLU A 355 1.46 15.92 -6.88
N ALA A 356 0.44 16.80 -6.95
CA ALA A 356 0.60 18.22 -6.64
C ALA A 356 1.00 18.46 -5.18
N MET A 357 0.37 17.78 -4.22
CA MET A 357 0.73 17.83 -2.80
C MET A 357 2.20 17.47 -2.58
N ALA A 358 2.67 16.38 -3.19
CA ALA A 358 4.07 15.96 -3.08
C ALA A 358 5.03 16.98 -3.71
N LYS A 359 4.67 17.53 -4.87
CA LYS A 359 5.44 18.57 -5.54
C LYS A 359 5.57 19.85 -4.73
N ASP A 360 4.52 20.22 -3.99
CA ASP A 360 4.52 21.42 -3.13
C ASP A 360 5.29 21.16 -1.83
N LEU A 361 5.21 19.96 -1.29
CA LEU A 361 5.77 19.60 0.03
C LEU A 361 7.28 19.28 -0.03
N ALA A 362 7.72 18.47 -1.00
CA ALA A 362 9.09 17.97 -1.05
C ALA A 362 10.16 19.08 -1.04
N PRO A 363 10.05 20.21 -1.79
CA PRO A 363 11.03 21.29 -1.73
C PRO A 363 11.11 21.98 -0.37
N GLN A 364 9.99 22.04 0.37
CA GLN A 364 9.94 22.65 1.69
C GLN A 364 10.63 21.78 2.72
N LEU A 365 10.36 20.45 2.69
CA LEU A 365 11.04 19.48 3.56
C LEU A 365 12.54 19.40 3.25
N LYS A 366 12.92 19.45 1.97
CA LYS A 366 14.33 19.47 1.55
C LYS A 366 15.07 20.67 2.14
N ARG A 367 14.46 21.85 2.20
CA ARG A 367 15.06 23.05 2.84
C ARG A 367 15.18 22.89 4.34
N ILE A 368 14.15 22.39 5.02
CA ILE A 368 14.16 22.17 6.48
C ILE A 368 15.26 21.19 6.88
N MET A 369 15.41 20.10 6.11
CA MET A 369 16.33 19.02 6.42
C MET A 369 17.73 19.21 5.85
N HIS A 370 17.94 20.19 4.98
CA HIS A 370 19.19 20.37 4.21
C HIS A 370 19.56 19.12 3.38
N TRP A 371 18.58 18.44 2.82
CA TRP A 371 18.72 17.22 2.01
C TRP A 371 19.01 17.48 0.53
#